data_05dbcdd959246063d5dd13f4dbff39e8
#
_entry.id   05dbcdd959246063d5dd13f4dbff39e8
#
_cell.length_a   1.000
_cell.length_b   1.000
_cell.length_c   1.000
_cell.angle_alpha   90.00
_cell.angle_beta   90.00
_cell.angle_gamma   90.00
#
_symmetry.space_group_name_H-M   'P 1'
#
loop_
_entity.id
_entity.type
_entity.pdbx_description
1 polymer ?
#
loop_
_entity_poly.entity_id
_entity_poly.type
_entity_poly.pdbx_seq_one_letter_code
_entity_poly.pdbx_strand_id
1 'polypeptide(L)'
;MIPQEYIQEVVRRNDIEDIVGQYVQLRRRGRTLTGLCPFHNEKTPSFVVYPDTQSFYCFGCGAAGDVISFVRKYNNLGYVETVKQLASRAGMPLPEEDDKESRARQRLLEINRCAARYFYEQLNARTPEAALARPYWREKRGLSDAAIRRFGLGYAPEDFTGLLHYLRRLGFSEEELEHSGLVKRSAKGNLYDIFRHRVMVPIIDVRGAIIAFGGRVLDDSKPKYINSPETMVYKKSRTLFALNVAKKSPNKRYILCEGYMDVISMHEAGFDTAVCACGTALTPEQVKLLTEYADEVVLSYDSDEAGQKATARSLAMFTDADIKVRVLSYQGAKDPDEFIKKYGKERFAMLLDGSADPTEFRLKKAAANYDLRDSAGRLNYLKDAIDILARKGVTPTARDVYAGRLAEETGVGKKAILEQMNDVLRSTQRRDRRKEQRDLAGQGNAADIRVPYSAGGDAALGAASAGRQLIAALLQSPEKIPYVRQRLNMDAVVLPEMQEALRAIFRCADEQLPVNITSLQQMLDDKPMAEVNRAQAVNAGHPLQQEDIDMYLERLDNAKPISQTVKGTTDDQFLSAFSKLRKEKGAADPPQSD
;
A
#
# COMPACT_ATOMS: atom_id res chain seq x y z
N MET A 1 9.39 -3.55 25.66
CA MET A 1 8.49 -2.45 25.17
C MET A 1 9.11 -1.14 25.62
N ILE A 2 9.23 -0.14 24.76
CA ILE A 2 9.81 1.16 25.15
C ILE A 2 8.83 1.83 26.13
N PRO A 3 9.31 2.29 27.31
CA PRO A 3 8.44 2.95 28.29
C PRO A 3 7.73 4.17 27.69
N GLN A 4 6.46 4.35 28.08
CA GLN A 4 5.63 5.46 27.58
C GLN A 4 6.26 6.84 27.86
N GLU A 5 6.80 7.00 29.07
CA GLU A 5 7.50 8.23 29.47
C GLU A 5 8.71 8.54 28.57
N TYR A 6 9.44 7.52 28.18
CA TYR A 6 10.56 7.67 27.27
C TYR A 6 10.11 8.12 25.86
N ILE A 7 9.02 7.55 25.36
CA ILE A 7 8.44 7.93 24.05
C ILE A 7 7.98 9.40 24.09
N GLN A 8 7.32 9.80 25.17
CA GLN A 8 6.89 11.20 25.33
C GLN A 8 8.08 12.17 25.38
N GLU A 9 9.17 11.78 26.06
CA GLU A 9 10.39 12.58 26.09
C GLU A 9 11.06 12.67 24.72
N VAL A 10 11.06 11.57 23.95
CA VAL A 10 11.54 11.58 22.54
C VAL A 10 10.72 12.54 21.70
N VAL A 11 9.37 12.49 21.80
CA VAL A 11 8.48 13.41 21.07
C VAL A 11 8.75 14.86 21.50
N ARG A 12 8.86 15.13 22.80
CA ARG A 12 9.09 16.46 23.34
C ARG A 12 10.40 17.09 22.87
N ARG A 13 11.47 16.28 22.70
CA ARG A 13 12.80 16.74 22.24
C ARG A 13 12.94 16.84 20.72
N ASN A 14 11.95 16.38 19.97
CA ASN A 14 11.95 16.44 18.52
C ASN A 14 10.75 17.26 18.03
N ASP A 15 10.94 18.59 17.98
CA ASP A 15 9.91 19.49 17.48
C ASP A 15 9.48 19.12 16.06
N ILE A 16 8.17 19.07 15.81
CA ILE A 16 7.64 18.64 14.53
C ILE A 16 7.96 19.61 13.40
N GLU A 17 8.04 20.92 13.67
CA GLU A 17 8.43 21.94 12.68
C GLU A 17 9.86 21.68 12.22
N ASP A 18 10.79 21.44 13.17
CA ASP A 18 12.20 21.18 12.89
C ASP A 18 12.42 19.87 12.13
N ILE A 19 11.68 18.82 12.50
CA ILE A 19 11.80 17.51 11.84
C ILE A 19 11.22 17.57 10.44
N VAL A 20 10.00 18.03 10.29
CA VAL A 20 9.30 18.08 9.00
C VAL A 20 9.99 19.06 8.05
N GLY A 21 10.49 20.18 8.59
CA GLY A 21 11.19 21.21 7.81
C GLY A 21 12.45 20.72 7.10
N GLN A 22 13.05 19.57 7.52
CA GLN A 22 14.20 18.96 6.82
C GLN A 22 13.80 18.24 5.53
N TYR A 23 12.55 17.88 5.39
CA TYR A 23 12.04 17.08 4.29
C TYR A 23 11.05 17.84 3.41
N VAL A 24 10.37 18.86 3.97
CA VAL A 24 9.32 19.62 3.33
C VAL A 24 9.60 21.11 3.46
N GLN A 25 9.54 21.86 2.35
CA GLN A 25 9.57 23.32 2.41
C GLN A 25 8.26 23.83 3.02
N LEU A 26 8.32 24.24 4.27
CA LEU A 26 7.19 24.76 5.02
C LEU A 26 7.09 26.29 4.89
N ARG A 27 5.87 26.80 4.74
CA ARG A 27 5.56 28.23 4.75
C ARG A 27 4.58 28.51 5.88
N ARG A 28 4.92 29.46 6.74
CA ARG A 28 4.07 29.84 7.87
C ARG A 28 2.79 30.54 7.40
N ARG A 29 1.65 30.08 7.93
CA ARG A 29 0.33 30.64 7.62
C ARG A 29 -0.44 30.81 8.94
N GLY A 30 -0.28 31.95 9.59
CA GLY A 30 -0.78 32.19 10.93
C GLY A 30 -0.08 31.29 11.96
N ARG A 31 -0.84 30.44 12.67
CA ARG A 31 -0.33 29.50 13.69
C ARG A 31 0.13 28.17 13.11
N THR A 32 -0.11 27.92 11.85
CA THR A 32 0.22 26.65 11.19
C THR A 32 1.29 26.85 10.12
N LEU A 33 1.92 25.73 9.67
CA LEU A 33 2.82 25.74 8.52
C LEU A 33 2.23 24.84 7.43
N THR A 34 2.38 25.27 6.18
CA THR A 34 1.84 24.53 5.03
C THR A 34 2.95 24.24 4.03
N GLY A 35 2.87 23.07 3.36
CA GLY A 35 3.82 22.65 2.35
C GLY A 35 3.21 21.63 1.39
N LEU A 36 4.00 21.19 0.40
CA LEU A 36 3.61 20.06 -0.44
C LEU A 36 3.77 18.76 0.36
N CYS A 37 2.82 17.85 0.22
CA CYS A 37 2.83 16.60 0.96
C CYS A 37 3.96 15.68 0.48
N PRO A 38 4.79 15.13 1.38
CA PRO A 38 5.83 14.19 0.99
C PRO A 38 5.30 12.75 0.79
N PHE A 39 4.01 12.50 1.06
CA PHE A 39 3.41 11.18 1.01
C PHE A 39 2.55 10.93 -0.23
N HIS A 40 2.26 11.98 -1.02
CA HIS A 40 1.59 11.88 -2.31
C HIS A 40 2.00 13.05 -3.20
N ASN A 41 1.90 12.87 -4.51
CA ASN A 41 2.28 13.91 -5.46
C ASN A 41 1.16 14.94 -5.61
N GLU A 42 1.47 16.22 -5.36
CA GLU A 42 0.54 17.34 -5.50
C GLU A 42 1.26 18.62 -5.97
N LYS A 43 0.51 19.52 -6.61
CA LYS A 43 1.02 20.82 -7.03
C LYS A 43 0.55 21.96 -6.13
N THR A 44 -0.48 21.72 -5.34
CA THR A 44 -1.08 22.71 -4.43
C THR A 44 -0.84 22.24 -3.01
N PRO A 45 -0.26 23.05 -2.11
CA PRO A 45 0.03 22.64 -0.74
C PRO A 45 -1.23 22.22 0.01
N SER A 46 -1.28 20.94 0.42
CA SER A 46 -2.37 20.39 1.26
C SER A 46 -1.84 19.79 2.57
N PHE A 47 -0.53 19.79 2.76
CA PHE A 47 0.12 19.29 3.97
C PHE A 47 0.24 20.43 4.99
N VAL A 48 -0.30 20.21 6.18
CA VAL A 48 -0.34 21.22 7.26
C VAL A 48 0.34 20.67 8.50
N VAL A 49 1.25 21.44 9.09
CA VAL A 49 1.89 21.16 10.39
C VAL A 49 1.32 22.11 11.42
N TYR A 50 0.99 21.57 12.58
CA TYR A 50 0.44 22.26 13.74
C TYR A 50 1.46 22.27 14.87
N PRO A 51 2.29 23.33 15.02
CA PRO A 51 3.31 23.39 16.07
C PRO A 51 2.72 23.34 17.48
N ASP A 52 1.55 23.98 17.69
CA ASP A 52 0.91 24.03 19.01
C ASP A 52 0.51 22.64 19.52
N THR A 53 0.18 21.72 18.64
CA THR A 53 -0.26 20.35 18.97
C THR A 53 0.76 19.29 18.56
N GLN A 54 1.91 19.69 18.06
CA GLN A 54 3.00 18.81 17.62
C GLN A 54 2.51 17.70 16.66
N SER A 55 1.66 18.09 15.69
CA SER A 55 1.04 17.15 14.76
C SER A 55 1.04 17.67 13.33
N PHE A 56 0.77 16.77 12.37
CA PHE A 56 0.55 17.13 10.98
C PHE A 56 -0.70 16.45 10.43
N TYR A 57 -1.28 17.07 9.41
CA TYR A 57 -2.37 16.49 8.63
C TYR A 57 -2.23 16.88 7.15
N CYS A 58 -2.44 15.93 6.25
CA CYS A 58 -2.52 16.17 4.81
C CYS A 58 -3.97 16.08 4.34
N PHE A 59 -4.53 17.19 3.87
CA PHE A 59 -5.90 17.23 3.35
C PHE A 59 -6.07 16.52 1.98
N GLY A 60 -4.97 16.24 1.27
CA GLY A 60 -5.00 15.52 0.00
C GLY A 60 -5.09 14.00 0.15
N CYS A 61 -4.19 13.39 0.96
CA CYS A 61 -4.14 11.93 1.10
C CYS A 61 -4.57 11.41 2.47
N GLY A 62 -4.94 12.28 3.44
CA GLY A 62 -5.35 11.90 4.78
C GLY A 62 -4.21 11.44 5.70
N ALA A 63 -2.94 11.56 5.28
CA ALA A 63 -1.80 11.23 6.13
C ALA A 63 -1.76 12.18 7.33
N ALA A 64 -1.63 11.62 8.54
CA ALA A 64 -1.68 12.39 9.78
C ALA A 64 -0.85 11.73 10.88
N GLY A 65 -0.57 12.49 11.94
CA GLY A 65 0.08 12.00 13.15
C GLY A 65 1.02 13.00 13.79
N ASP A 66 1.87 12.50 14.67
CA ASP A 66 2.94 13.21 15.36
C ASP A 66 4.29 13.07 14.62
N VAL A 67 5.37 13.54 15.24
CA VAL A 67 6.73 13.44 14.70
C VAL A 67 7.17 11.98 14.45
N ILE A 68 6.76 11.05 15.33
CA ILE A 68 7.08 9.62 15.16
C ILE A 68 6.37 9.08 13.91
N SER A 69 5.09 9.38 13.75
CA SER A 69 4.28 8.97 12.59
C SER A 69 4.80 9.55 11.30
N PHE A 70 5.27 10.80 11.32
CA PHE A 70 5.90 11.44 10.16
C PHE A 70 7.17 10.70 9.74
N VAL A 71 8.14 10.54 10.65
CA VAL A 71 9.42 9.89 10.37
C VAL A 71 9.23 8.42 9.99
N ARG A 72 8.33 7.71 10.67
CA ARG A 72 7.96 6.33 10.35
C ARG A 72 7.46 6.19 8.92
N LYS A 73 6.53 7.06 8.52
CA LYS A 73 5.95 7.05 7.17
C LYS A 73 6.97 7.48 6.12
N TYR A 74 7.73 8.53 6.40
CA TYR A 74 8.70 9.08 5.45
C TYR A 74 9.86 8.13 5.20
N ASN A 75 10.46 7.57 6.26
CA ASN A 75 11.60 6.66 6.18
C ASN A 75 11.21 5.18 6.04
N ASN A 76 9.90 4.87 5.96
CA ASN A 76 9.37 3.50 5.88
C ASN A 76 9.92 2.57 6.99
N LEU A 77 10.04 3.10 8.21
CA LEU A 77 10.59 2.40 9.38
C LEU A 77 9.51 1.75 10.23
N GLY A 78 9.92 0.77 11.06
CA GLY A 78 9.11 0.28 12.16
C GLY A 78 8.98 1.32 13.29
N TYR A 79 7.93 1.18 14.14
CA TYR A 79 7.70 2.13 15.23
C TYR A 79 8.90 2.24 16.19
N VAL A 80 9.41 1.11 16.68
CA VAL A 80 10.56 1.06 17.60
C VAL A 80 11.83 1.65 16.95
N GLU A 81 12.07 1.36 15.69
CA GLU A 81 13.21 1.86 14.94
C GLU A 81 13.15 3.39 14.76
N THR A 82 11.94 3.91 14.53
CA THR A 82 11.70 5.36 14.45
C THR A 82 11.97 6.06 15.79
N VAL A 83 11.46 5.49 16.89
CA VAL A 83 11.71 6.02 18.23
C VAL A 83 13.22 6.04 18.54
N LYS A 84 13.95 4.98 18.21
CA LYS A 84 15.40 4.91 18.37
C LYS A 84 16.15 5.98 17.55
N GLN A 85 15.72 6.19 16.30
CA GLN A 85 16.30 7.21 15.44
C GLN A 85 16.11 8.63 16.01
N LEU A 86 14.89 8.94 16.45
CA LEU A 86 14.57 10.23 17.05
C LEU A 86 15.27 10.41 18.39
N ALA A 87 15.37 9.37 19.21
CA ALA A 87 16.12 9.39 20.46
C ALA A 87 17.60 9.67 20.25
N SER A 88 18.23 8.96 19.28
CA SER A 88 19.63 9.18 18.90
C SER A 88 19.88 10.62 18.44
N ARG A 89 18.97 11.17 17.64
CA ARG A 89 19.03 12.58 17.22
C ARG A 89 18.96 13.55 18.40
N ALA A 90 18.10 13.28 19.38
CA ALA A 90 17.94 14.09 20.57
C ALA A 90 19.05 13.87 21.62
N GLY A 91 20.07 13.05 21.33
CA GLY A 91 21.12 12.71 22.28
C GLY A 91 20.63 11.94 23.49
N MET A 92 19.47 11.27 23.40
CA MET A 92 18.92 10.49 24.49
C MET A 92 19.55 9.09 24.52
N PRO A 93 20.03 8.61 25.68
CA PRO A 93 20.42 7.21 25.82
C PRO A 93 19.20 6.31 25.55
N LEU A 94 19.39 5.26 24.76
CA LEU A 94 18.33 4.28 24.56
C LEU A 94 18.02 3.64 25.89
N PRO A 95 16.72 3.46 26.27
CA PRO A 95 16.40 2.69 27.46
C PRO A 95 17.04 1.31 27.31
N GLU A 96 17.55 0.75 28.39
CA GLU A 96 17.89 -0.66 28.43
C GLU A 96 16.62 -1.40 28.04
N GLU A 97 16.61 -1.89 26.79
CA GLU A 97 15.44 -2.56 26.25
C GLU A 97 15.08 -3.70 27.17
N ASP A 98 13.83 -3.77 27.53
CA ASP A 98 13.19 -5.02 27.87
C ASP A 98 13.17 -5.82 26.54
N ASP A 99 14.25 -6.51 26.36
CA ASP A 99 14.93 -6.96 25.12
C ASP A 99 14.19 -8.13 24.43
N LYS A 100 12.94 -8.43 24.85
CA LYS A 100 12.22 -9.60 24.35
C LYS A 100 11.91 -9.52 22.86
N GLU A 101 11.40 -8.39 22.38
CA GLU A 101 11.03 -8.25 20.96
C GLU A 101 12.29 -8.18 20.07
N SER A 102 13.30 -7.44 20.51
CA SER A 102 14.59 -7.35 19.80
C SER A 102 15.30 -8.71 19.79
N ARG A 103 15.32 -9.42 20.92
CA ARG A 103 15.86 -10.79 21.02
C ARG A 103 15.07 -11.76 20.16
N ALA A 104 13.73 -11.71 20.22
CA ALA A 104 12.88 -12.57 19.39
C ALA A 104 13.13 -12.32 17.90
N ARG A 105 13.29 -11.05 17.49
CA ARG A 105 13.65 -10.69 16.11
C ARG A 105 15.02 -11.25 15.72
N GLN A 106 16.05 -11.10 16.57
CA GLN A 106 17.38 -11.66 16.32
C GLN A 106 17.34 -13.17 16.22
N ARG A 107 16.65 -13.84 17.16
CA ARG A 107 16.49 -15.30 17.16
C ARG A 107 15.81 -15.78 15.87
N LEU A 108 14.78 -15.07 15.41
CA LEU A 108 14.08 -15.40 14.17
C LEU A 108 14.98 -15.26 12.92
N LEU A 109 15.81 -14.22 12.86
CA LEU A 109 16.80 -14.06 11.78
C LEU A 109 17.87 -15.17 11.85
N GLU A 110 18.27 -15.58 13.04
CA GLU A 110 19.21 -16.69 13.23
C GLU A 110 18.60 -18.02 12.79
N ILE A 111 17.34 -18.30 13.14
CA ILE A 111 16.61 -19.48 12.65
C ILE A 111 16.57 -19.50 11.12
N ASN A 112 16.22 -18.38 10.49
CA ASN A 112 16.20 -18.29 9.03
C ASN A 112 17.57 -18.53 8.41
N ARG A 113 18.64 -18.00 9.01
CA ARG A 113 20.01 -18.23 8.56
C ARG A 113 20.41 -19.70 8.66
N CYS A 114 20.06 -20.35 9.78
CA CYS A 114 20.32 -21.78 9.96
C CYS A 114 19.51 -22.65 8.99
N ALA A 115 18.24 -22.29 8.76
CA ALA A 115 17.39 -22.96 7.78
C ALA A 115 17.92 -22.84 6.35
N ALA A 116 18.38 -21.65 5.95
CA ALA A 116 18.99 -21.44 4.63
C ALA A 116 20.25 -22.29 4.45
N ARG A 117 21.08 -22.38 5.51
CA ARG A 117 22.25 -23.25 5.52
C ARG A 117 21.85 -24.72 5.37
N TYR A 118 20.86 -25.17 6.13
CA TYR A 118 20.32 -26.51 6.02
C TYR A 118 19.86 -26.81 4.58
N PHE A 119 19.02 -25.98 3.98
CA PHE A 119 18.53 -26.19 2.61
C PHE A 119 19.66 -26.19 1.58
N TYR A 120 20.67 -25.34 1.74
CA TYR A 120 21.85 -25.33 0.86
C TYR A 120 22.68 -26.60 1.01
N GLU A 121 22.89 -27.08 2.24
CA GLU A 121 23.58 -28.34 2.53
C GLU A 121 22.83 -29.56 1.97
N GLN A 122 21.49 -29.57 2.10
CA GLN A 122 20.64 -30.62 1.52
C GLN A 122 20.71 -30.65 -0.02
N LEU A 123 20.79 -29.50 -0.70
CA LEU A 123 21.00 -29.48 -2.15
C LEU A 123 22.33 -30.11 -2.56
N ASN A 124 23.36 -29.93 -1.76
CA ASN A 124 24.71 -30.44 -2.03
C ASN A 124 24.99 -31.83 -1.41
N ALA A 125 24.05 -32.39 -0.68
CA ALA A 125 24.18 -33.71 -0.08
C ALA A 125 24.28 -34.82 -1.13
N ARG A 126 24.93 -35.96 -0.76
CA ARG A 126 25.02 -37.14 -1.62
C ARG A 126 23.82 -38.07 -1.39
N THR A 127 22.60 -37.54 -1.51
CA THR A 127 21.36 -38.30 -1.36
C THR A 127 20.64 -38.43 -2.70
N PRO A 128 19.79 -39.45 -2.89
CA PRO A 128 18.97 -39.59 -4.10
C PRO A 128 18.09 -38.37 -4.37
N GLU A 129 17.49 -37.76 -3.33
CA GLU A 129 16.63 -36.62 -3.45
C GLU A 129 17.39 -35.36 -3.91
N ALA A 130 18.61 -35.14 -3.38
CA ALA A 130 19.48 -34.05 -3.83
C ALA A 130 19.92 -34.25 -5.30
N ALA A 131 20.05 -35.49 -5.75
CA ALA A 131 20.34 -35.83 -7.14
C ALA A 131 19.20 -35.43 -8.09
N LEU A 132 17.95 -35.35 -7.61
CA LEU A 132 16.80 -34.82 -8.39
C LEU A 132 16.75 -33.28 -8.37
N ALA A 133 17.15 -32.65 -7.28
CA ALA A 133 17.06 -31.20 -7.12
C ALA A 133 18.17 -30.42 -7.86
N ARG A 134 19.39 -30.97 -7.93
CA ARG A 134 20.53 -30.32 -8.62
C ARG A 134 20.32 -30.12 -10.11
N PRO A 135 19.85 -31.12 -10.90
CA PRO A 135 19.55 -30.94 -12.32
C PRO A 135 18.45 -29.89 -12.56
N TYR A 136 17.50 -29.75 -11.62
CA TYR A 136 16.50 -28.67 -11.76
C TYR A 136 17.14 -27.29 -11.86
N TRP A 137 18.12 -26.98 -11.00
CA TRP A 137 18.80 -25.69 -11.03
C TRP A 137 19.76 -25.56 -12.20
N ARG A 138 20.61 -26.58 -12.44
CA ARG A 138 21.70 -26.53 -13.40
C ARG A 138 21.24 -26.78 -14.84
N GLU A 139 20.39 -27.77 -15.06
CA GLU A 139 19.99 -28.20 -16.40
C GLU A 139 18.66 -27.55 -16.83
N LYS A 140 17.61 -27.72 -16.02
CA LYS A 140 16.28 -27.21 -16.37
C LYS A 140 16.23 -25.67 -16.32
N ARG A 141 16.90 -25.05 -15.34
CA ARG A 141 16.97 -23.59 -15.21
C ARG A 141 18.22 -22.99 -15.86
N GLY A 142 19.26 -23.76 -16.09
CA GLY A 142 20.49 -23.29 -16.74
C GLY A 142 21.32 -22.38 -15.84
N LEU A 143 21.24 -22.53 -14.51
CA LEU A 143 21.93 -21.64 -13.58
C LEU A 143 23.36 -22.12 -13.31
N SER A 144 24.29 -21.18 -13.28
CA SER A 144 25.66 -21.42 -12.85
C SER A 144 25.75 -21.68 -11.34
N ASP A 145 26.82 -22.34 -10.92
CA ASP A 145 27.13 -22.52 -9.49
C ASP A 145 27.33 -21.17 -8.78
N ALA A 146 27.74 -20.13 -9.50
CA ALA A 146 27.86 -18.77 -9.00
C ALA A 146 26.49 -18.19 -8.63
N ALA A 147 25.48 -18.34 -9.51
CA ALA A 147 24.12 -17.91 -9.23
C ALA A 147 23.49 -18.71 -8.08
N ILE A 148 23.64 -20.03 -8.06
CA ILE A 148 23.16 -20.90 -6.98
C ILE A 148 23.71 -20.41 -5.62
N ARG A 149 25.00 -20.10 -5.53
CA ARG A 149 25.62 -19.57 -4.31
C ARG A 149 25.16 -18.14 -4.02
N ARG A 150 25.08 -17.26 -5.03
CA ARG A 150 24.70 -15.86 -4.88
C ARG A 150 23.30 -15.70 -4.27
N PHE A 151 22.36 -16.53 -4.71
CA PHE A 151 20.99 -16.53 -4.21
C PHE A 151 20.77 -17.48 -3.04
N GLY A 152 21.78 -18.27 -2.64
CA GLY A 152 21.66 -19.25 -1.56
C GLY A 152 20.62 -20.33 -1.84
N LEU A 153 20.48 -20.74 -3.10
CA LEU A 153 19.46 -21.70 -3.53
C LEU A 153 19.68 -23.05 -2.87
N GLY A 154 18.59 -23.69 -2.46
CA GLY A 154 18.64 -24.90 -1.69
C GLY A 154 17.59 -25.93 -2.10
N TYR A 155 17.48 -26.97 -1.25
CA TYR A 155 16.47 -28.02 -1.37
C TYR A 155 15.93 -28.40 -0.01
N ALA A 156 14.62 -28.53 0.12
CA ALA A 156 13.93 -29.10 1.26
C ALA A 156 13.59 -30.57 0.94
N PRO A 157 14.14 -31.54 1.65
CA PRO A 157 13.82 -32.97 1.47
C PRO A 157 12.34 -33.29 1.68
N GLU A 158 11.91 -34.47 1.32
CA GLU A 158 10.53 -34.93 1.51
C GLU A 158 10.19 -35.24 3.00
N ASP A 159 11.20 -35.30 3.84
CA ASP A 159 11.07 -35.56 5.29
C ASP A 159 10.16 -34.52 5.97
N PHE A 160 9.30 -34.99 6.86
CA PHE A 160 8.34 -34.15 7.60
C PHE A 160 8.95 -33.34 8.73
N THR A 161 10.13 -33.74 9.22
CA THR A 161 10.71 -33.21 10.45
C THR A 161 12.22 -32.97 10.38
N GLY A 162 12.82 -33.09 9.19
CA GLY A 162 14.26 -32.95 9.00
C GLY A 162 14.80 -31.58 9.42
N LEU A 163 14.19 -30.51 8.97
CA LEU A 163 14.53 -29.13 9.37
C LEU A 163 14.22 -28.92 10.87
N LEU A 164 13.07 -29.37 11.35
CA LEU A 164 12.68 -29.31 12.76
C LEU A 164 13.73 -29.91 13.66
N HIS A 165 14.18 -31.15 13.39
CA HIS A 165 15.21 -31.83 14.17
C HIS A 165 16.56 -31.10 14.07
N TYR A 166 16.92 -30.60 12.89
CA TYR A 166 18.15 -29.82 12.71
C TYR A 166 18.15 -28.57 13.59
N LEU A 167 17.06 -27.77 13.56
CA LEU A 167 16.97 -26.55 14.33
C LEU A 167 16.87 -26.80 15.85
N ARG A 168 16.16 -27.83 16.28
CA ARG A 168 16.13 -28.23 17.70
C ARG A 168 17.52 -28.59 18.24
N ARG A 169 18.36 -29.28 17.46
CA ARG A 169 19.76 -29.57 17.85
C ARG A 169 20.62 -28.32 18.01
N LEU A 170 20.25 -27.22 17.35
CA LEU A 170 20.90 -25.92 17.51
C LEU A 170 20.35 -25.11 18.71
N GLY A 171 19.43 -25.68 19.50
CA GLY A 171 18.91 -25.06 20.72
C GLY A 171 17.75 -24.07 20.50
N PHE A 172 17.03 -24.19 19.39
CA PHE A 172 15.81 -23.40 19.19
C PHE A 172 14.61 -24.12 19.81
N SER A 173 13.78 -23.37 20.54
CA SER A 173 12.54 -23.86 21.15
C SER A 173 11.43 -24.10 20.12
N GLU A 174 10.44 -24.94 20.45
CA GLU A 174 9.29 -25.19 19.59
C GLU A 174 8.50 -23.92 19.29
N GLU A 175 8.34 -23.06 20.29
CA GLU A 175 7.65 -21.77 20.16
C GLU A 175 8.37 -20.84 19.17
N GLU A 176 9.70 -20.71 19.27
CA GLU A 176 10.50 -19.93 18.32
C GLU A 176 10.36 -20.49 16.89
N LEU A 177 10.34 -21.82 16.74
CA LEU A 177 10.22 -22.49 15.45
C LEU A 177 8.83 -22.30 14.82
N GLU A 178 7.76 -22.34 15.61
CA GLU A 178 6.40 -22.02 15.12
C GLU A 178 6.31 -20.57 14.66
N HIS A 179 6.85 -19.62 15.45
CA HIS A 179 6.88 -18.20 15.09
C HIS A 179 7.74 -17.90 13.86
N SER A 180 8.68 -18.78 13.51
CA SER A 180 9.49 -18.63 12.30
C SER A 180 8.71 -18.84 11.01
N GLY A 181 7.56 -19.51 11.08
CA GLY A 181 6.80 -19.91 9.90
C GLY A 181 7.51 -20.93 9.01
N LEU A 182 8.51 -21.67 9.55
CA LEU A 182 9.19 -22.78 8.88
C LEU A 182 8.59 -24.12 9.27
N VAL A 183 8.02 -24.21 10.47
CA VAL A 183 7.31 -25.38 10.97
C VAL A 183 5.87 -24.99 11.34
N LYS A 184 5.00 -25.99 11.38
CA LYS A 184 3.59 -25.82 11.73
C LYS A 184 3.14 -26.97 12.63
N ARG A 185 2.20 -26.67 13.53
CA ARG A 185 1.57 -27.70 14.38
C ARG A 185 0.38 -28.33 13.65
N SER A 186 0.35 -29.66 13.61
CA SER A 186 -0.78 -30.44 13.08
C SER A 186 -1.96 -30.44 14.04
N ALA A 187 -3.13 -30.85 13.57
CA ALA A 187 -4.32 -31.02 14.43
C ALA A 187 -4.09 -32.01 15.60
N LYS A 188 -3.13 -32.93 15.45
CA LYS A 188 -2.72 -33.89 16.50
C LYS A 188 -1.65 -33.35 17.45
N GLY A 189 -1.28 -32.08 17.32
CA GLY A 189 -0.27 -31.43 18.18
C GLY A 189 1.20 -31.62 17.74
N ASN A 190 1.48 -32.42 16.73
CA ASN A 190 2.86 -32.68 16.26
C ASN A 190 3.34 -31.55 15.34
N LEU A 191 4.58 -31.10 15.53
CA LEU A 191 5.24 -30.15 14.65
C LEU A 191 5.75 -30.85 13.38
N TYR A 192 5.68 -30.14 12.26
CA TYR A 192 6.19 -30.60 10.97
C TYR A 192 6.71 -29.44 10.11
N ASP A 193 7.63 -29.76 9.20
CA ASP A 193 8.22 -28.80 8.28
C ASP A 193 7.22 -28.34 7.21
N ILE A 194 7.10 -27.03 6.99
CA ILE A 194 6.20 -26.46 5.97
C ILE A 194 6.73 -26.73 4.56
N PHE A 195 8.05 -26.61 4.38
CA PHE A 195 8.70 -26.85 3.09
C PHE A 195 9.18 -28.29 3.01
N ARG A 196 8.61 -29.06 2.08
CA ARG A 196 8.98 -30.45 1.81
C ARG A 196 8.97 -30.72 0.32
N HIS A 197 9.90 -31.51 -0.16
CA HIS A 197 10.07 -31.85 -1.58
C HIS A 197 10.07 -30.62 -2.50
N ARG A 198 10.82 -29.56 -2.11
CA ARG A 198 10.82 -28.28 -2.82
C ARG A 198 12.24 -27.77 -3.01
N VAL A 199 12.49 -27.19 -4.19
CA VAL A 199 13.64 -26.31 -4.37
C VAL A 199 13.36 -25.00 -3.64
N MET A 200 14.38 -24.49 -2.93
CA MET A 200 14.24 -23.41 -1.96
C MET A 200 14.96 -22.16 -2.42
N VAL A 201 14.30 -21.03 -2.25
CA VAL A 201 14.81 -19.70 -2.58
C VAL A 201 14.72 -18.83 -1.33
N PRO A 202 15.83 -18.46 -0.69
CA PRO A 202 15.84 -17.51 0.42
C PRO A 202 15.38 -16.12 -0.03
N ILE A 203 14.52 -15.48 0.73
CA ILE A 203 14.13 -14.10 0.55
C ILE A 203 14.99 -13.24 1.49
N ILE A 204 15.78 -12.34 0.90
CA ILE A 204 16.79 -11.55 1.61
C ILE A 204 16.35 -10.09 1.59
N ASP A 205 16.35 -9.44 2.74
CA ASP A 205 16.00 -8.03 2.87
C ASP A 205 17.11 -7.10 2.31
N VAL A 206 16.82 -5.82 2.20
CA VAL A 206 17.79 -4.82 1.70
C VAL A 206 19.09 -4.76 2.53
N ARG A 207 19.09 -5.20 3.78
CA ARG A 207 20.27 -5.22 4.67
C ARG A 207 21.10 -6.47 4.51
N GLY A 208 20.59 -7.50 3.80
CA GLY A 208 21.25 -8.78 3.58
C GLY A 208 20.84 -9.88 4.57
N ALA A 209 19.84 -9.65 5.41
CA ALA A 209 19.31 -10.65 6.31
C ALA A 209 18.31 -11.57 5.60
N ILE A 210 18.36 -12.88 5.87
CA ILE A 210 17.39 -13.84 5.36
C ILE A 210 16.13 -13.74 6.22
N ILE A 211 15.02 -13.30 5.62
CA ILE A 211 13.77 -12.98 6.32
C ILE A 211 12.66 -13.99 6.05
N ALA A 212 12.73 -14.74 4.95
CA ALA A 212 11.71 -15.69 4.54
C ALA A 212 12.24 -16.65 3.47
N PHE A 213 11.38 -17.54 2.97
CA PHE A 213 11.67 -18.48 1.89
C PHE A 213 10.52 -18.59 0.91
N GLY A 214 10.86 -18.82 -0.35
CA GLY A 214 9.99 -19.37 -1.37
C GLY A 214 10.36 -20.82 -1.64
N GLY A 215 9.37 -21.67 -1.86
CA GLY A 215 9.58 -23.08 -2.20
C GLY A 215 8.75 -23.49 -3.42
N ARG A 216 9.39 -24.13 -4.41
CA ARG A 216 8.72 -24.67 -5.61
C ARG A 216 8.87 -26.17 -5.64
N VAL A 217 7.74 -26.89 -5.90
CA VAL A 217 7.78 -28.35 -6.08
C VAL A 217 8.60 -28.74 -7.31
N LEU A 218 9.21 -29.92 -7.24
CA LEU A 218 9.95 -30.53 -8.35
C LEU A 218 9.03 -31.30 -9.30
N ASP A 219 7.89 -31.75 -8.81
CA ASP A 219 6.83 -32.48 -9.51
C ASP A 219 5.62 -31.58 -9.86
N ASP A 220 4.50 -32.20 -10.24
CA ASP A 220 3.24 -31.50 -10.57
C ASP A 220 2.30 -31.32 -9.38
N SER A 221 2.79 -31.58 -8.16
CA SER A 221 1.98 -31.41 -6.95
C SER A 221 1.57 -29.95 -6.72
N LYS A 222 0.42 -29.75 -6.09
CA LYS A 222 -0.12 -28.41 -5.81
C LYS A 222 -0.08 -28.13 -4.30
N PRO A 223 0.16 -26.86 -3.92
CA PRO A 223 0.45 -25.70 -4.77
C PRO A 223 1.88 -25.73 -5.33
N LYS A 224 2.04 -25.28 -6.59
CA LYS A 224 3.33 -25.23 -7.29
C LYS A 224 4.36 -24.40 -6.54
N TYR A 225 3.95 -23.27 -5.99
CA TYR A 225 4.78 -22.39 -5.16
C TYR A 225 4.13 -22.19 -3.80
N ILE A 226 4.95 -22.13 -2.75
CA ILE A 226 4.58 -21.65 -1.43
C ILE A 226 5.63 -20.65 -0.96
N ASN A 227 5.20 -19.62 -0.22
CA ASN A 227 6.08 -18.68 0.46
C ASN A 227 5.86 -18.78 1.97
N SER A 228 6.88 -18.42 2.75
CA SER A 228 6.72 -18.25 4.19
C SER A 228 5.48 -17.40 4.52
N PRO A 229 4.78 -17.68 5.61
CA PRO A 229 3.80 -16.76 6.16
C PRO A 229 4.47 -15.46 6.59
N GLU A 230 3.69 -14.42 6.86
CA GLU A 230 4.22 -13.20 7.45
C GLU A 230 4.70 -13.46 8.88
N THR A 231 5.79 -12.81 9.24
CA THR A 231 6.40 -12.87 10.57
C THR A 231 6.79 -11.47 11.04
N MET A 232 7.33 -11.31 12.24
CA MET A 232 7.83 -10.02 12.69
C MET A 232 9.02 -9.50 11.86
N VAL A 233 9.72 -10.35 11.10
CA VAL A 233 10.83 -9.97 10.21
C VAL A 233 10.45 -9.94 8.73
N TYR A 234 9.30 -10.47 8.35
CA TYR A 234 8.86 -10.59 6.96
C TYR A 234 7.46 -10.04 6.74
N LYS A 235 7.35 -9.02 5.90
CA LYS A 235 6.09 -8.46 5.41
C LYS A 235 6.11 -8.49 3.89
N LYS A 236 5.22 -9.29 3.28
CA LYS A 236 5.13 -9.45 1.82
C LYS A 236 4.90 -8.11 1.12
N SER A 237 4.06 -7.27 1.70
CA SER A 237 3.72 -5.95 1.15
C SER A 237 4.88 -4.95 1.14
N ARG A 238 5.97 -5.22 1.85
CA ARG A 238 7.13 -4.31 1.98
C ARG A 238 8.44 -4.92 1.51
N THR A 239 8.39 -6.12 0.91
CA THR A 239 9.58 -6.84 0.49
C THR A 239 9.62 -6.99 -1.01
N LEU A 240 10.77 -6.69 -1.62
CA LEU A 240 11.09 -7.00 -3.00
C LEU A 240 12.23 -8.01 -3.04
N PHE A 241 12.01 -9.12 -3.74
CA PHE A 241 13.05 -10.13 -3.96
C PHE A 241 14.20 -9.57 -4.78
N ALA A 242 15.42 -9.92 -4.42
CA ALA A 242 16.69 -9.51 -5.04
C ALA A 242 17.02 -8.01 -4.97
N LEU A 243 16.24 -7.18 -4.25
CA LEU A 243 16.56 -5.76 -4.08
C LEU A 243 17.91 -5.55 -3.38
N ASN A 244 18.30 -6.45 -2.45
CA ASN A 244 19.61 -6.45 -1.80
C ASN A 244 20.79 -6.58 -2.78
N VAL A 245 20.55 -7.18 -3.95
CA VAL A 245 21.51 -7.31 -5.04
C VAL A 245 21.39 -6.12 -5.99
N ALA A 246 20.18 -5.83 -6.45
CA ALA A 246 19.89 -4.79 -7.43
C ALA A 246 20.36 -3.39 -6.97
N LYS A 247 20.23 -3.06 -5.69
CA LYS A 247 20.69 -1.77 -5.13
C LYS A 247 22.19 -1.52 -5.26
N LYS A 248 22.99 -2.58 -5.46
CA LYS A 248 24.46 -2.48 -5.63
C LYS A 248 24.87 -2.19 -7.07
N SER A 249 23.95 -2.36 -8.02
CA SER A 249 24.19 -2.04 -9.42
C SER A 249 24.31 -0.52 -9.61
N PRO A 250 25.24 -0.06 -10.45
CA PRO A 250 25.30 1.34 -10.88
C PRO A 250 24.11 1.69 -11.82
N ASN A 251 23.49 0.69 -12.43
CA ASN A 251 22.33 0.88 -13.29
C ASN A 251 21.07 1.15 -12.44
N LYS A 252 20.39 2.27 -12.71
CA LYS A 252 19.17 2.67 -12.01
C LYS A 252 17.88 2.36 -12.78
N ARG A 253 17.98 1.62 -13.88
CA ARG A 253 16.84 1.04 -14.60
C ARG A 253 16.55 -0.34 -14.02
N TYR A 254 15.49 -0.45 -13.22
CA TYR A 254 15.12 -1.71 -12.58
C TYR A 254 14.11 -2.47 -13.43
N ILE A 255 14.20 -3.80 -13.42
CA ILE A 255 13.31 -4.70 -14.17
C ILE A 255 12.41 -5.39 -13.15
N LEU A 256 11.12 -5.09 -13.18
CA LEU A 256 10.13 -5.68 -12.28
C LEU A 256 9.49 -6.89 -12.95
N CYS A 257 9.88 -8.09 -12.51
CA CYS A 257 9.39 -9.37 -12.97
C CYS A 257 8.19 -9.87 -12.16
N GLU A 258 7.50 -10.90 -12.64
CA GLU A 258 6.36 -11.51 -11.97
C GLU A 258 6.81 -12.41 -10.81
N GLY A 259 7.84 -13.23 -11.00
CA GLY A 259 8.31 -14.22 -10.06
C GLY A 259 9.81 -14.23 -9.81
N TYR A 260 10.20 -14.85 -8.70
CA TYR A 260 11.63 -14.95 -8.35
C TYR A 260 12.42 -15.85 -9.28
N MET A 261 11.78 -16.76 -10.02
CA MET A 261 12.49 -17.56 -11.01
C MET A 261 12.95 -16.70 -12.19
N ASP A 262 12.09 -15.79 -12.66
CA ASP A 262 12.42 -14.86 -13.73
C ASP A 262 13.56 -13.94 -13.32
N VAL A 263 13.47 -13.41 -12.08
CA VAL A 263 14.54 -12.57 -11.50
C VAL A 263 15.87 -13.32 -11.47
N ILE A 264 15.90 -14.57 -10.99
CA ILE A 264 17.15 -15.35 -10.92
C ILE A 264 17.72 -15.61 -12.32
N SER A 265 16.88 -15.96 -13.31
CA SER A 265 17.29 -16.13 -14.70
C SER A 265 17.81 -14.83 -15.33
N MET A 266 17.17 -13.71 -15.00
CA MET A 266 17.62 -12.38 -15.44
C MET A 266 19.01 -12.04 -14.89
N HIS A 267 19.23 -12.30 -13.60
CA HIS A 267 20.54 -12.08 -12.96
C HIS A 267 21.62 -13.01 -13.55
N GLU A 268 21.28 -14.26 -13.88
CA GLU A 268 22.20 -15.19 -14.57
C GLU A 268 22.59 -14.65 -15.94
N ALA A 269 21.64 -14.04 -16.67
CA ALA A 269 21.89 -13.43 -17.97
C ALA A 269 22.65 -12.08 -17.90
N GLY A 270 22.89 -11.54 -16.67
CA GLY A 270 23.63 -10.30 -16.44
C GLY A 270 22.74 -9.06 -16.18
N PHE A 271 21.43 -9.21 -16.10
CA PHE A 271 20.49 -8.12 -15.76
C PHE A 271 20.32 -8.04 -14.24
N ASP A 272 21.30 -7.45 -13.57
CA ASP A 272 21.46 -7.45 -12.11
C ASP A 272 20.52 -6.48 -11.36
N THR A 273 19.66 -5.77 -12.07
CA THR A 273 18.63 -4.88 -11.51
C THR A 273 17.22 -5.50 -11.53
N ALA A 274 17.10 -6.79 -11.89
CA ALA A 274 15.82 -7.49 -11.84
C ALA A 274 15.37 -7.73 -10.40
N VAL A 275 14.09 -7.46 -10.14
CA VAL A 275 13.42 -7.63 -8.83
C VAL A 275 11.99 -8.13 -9.03
N CYS A 276 11.35 -8.69 -8.00
CA CYS A 276 9.92 -8.99 -8.04
C CYS A 276 9.25 -8.86 -6.68
N ALA A 277 7.91 -8.74 -6.69
CA ALA A 277 7.09 -8.91 -5.50
C ALA A 277 7.07 -10.39 -5.06
N CYS A 278 7.00 -10.64 -3.75
CA CYS A 278 7.10 -11.99 -3.18
C CYS A 278 5.75 -12.73 -3.19
N GLY A 279 5.20 -13.03 -4.38
CA GLY A 279 3.96 -13.82 -4.52
C GLY A 279 2.68 -13.06 -4.15
N THR A 280 2.70 -11.75 -4.26
CA THR A 280 1.54 -10.85 -4.13
C THR A 280 1.51 -9.88 -5.31
N ALA A 281 0.36 -9.25 -5.56
CA ALA A 281 0.33 -8.10 -6.43
C ALA A 281 1.22 -6.98 -5.86
N LEU A 282 1.76 -6.13 -6.73
CA LEU A 282 2.56 -4.98 -6.34
C LEU A 282 1.76 -4.07 -5.38
N THR A 283 2.42 -3.55 -4.35
CA THR A 283 1.81 -2.70 -3.33
C THR A 283 2.35 -1.27 -3.38
N PRO A 284 1.64 -0.27 -2.82
CA PRO A 284 2.15 1.10 -2.73
C PRO A 284 3.48 1.20 -1.98
N GLU A 285 3.68 0.38 -0.94
CA GLU A 285 4.92 0.34 -0.16
C GLU A 285 6.09 -0.19 -1.00
N GLN A 286 5.85 -1.19 -1.84
CA GLN A 286 6.86 -1.71 -2.76
C GLN A 286 7.17 -0.71 -3.88
N VAL A 287 6.17 0.03 -4.38
CA VAL A 287 6.41 1.14 -5.33
C VAL A 287 7.29 2.21 -4.68
N LYS A 288 6.95 2.63 -3.46
CA LYS A 288 7.79 3.58 -2.72
C LYS A 288 9.22 3.08 -2.56
N LEU A 289 9.38 1.80 -2.23
CA LEU A 289 10.70 1.19 -2.09
C LEU A 289 11.48 1.19 -3.43
N LEU A 290 10.79 0.98 -4.56
CA LEU A 290 11.41 1.08 -5.89
C LEU A 290 11.89 2.50 -6.19
N THR A 291 11.10 3.53 -5.86
CA THR A 291 11.47 4.93 -6.09
C THR A 291 12.69 5.40 -5.29
N GLU A 292 13.03 4.70 -4.19
CA GLU A 292 14.24 5.00 -3.40
C GLU A 292 15.54 4.54 -4.09
N TYR A 293 15.46 3.53 -4.98
CA TYR A 293 16.64 2.88 -5.56
C TYR A 293 16.73 3.01 -7.07
N ALA A 294 15.62 3.28 -7.78
CA ALA A 294 15.55 3.29 -9.23
C ALA A 294 15.11 4.65 -9.78
N ASP A 295 15.68 5.04 -10.93
CA ASP A 295 15.23 6.19 -11.72
C ASP A 295 14.18 5.78 -12.78
N GLU A 296 14.21 4.51 -13.18
CA GLU A 296 13.30 3.93 -14.16
C GLU A 296 12.94 2.49 -13.78
N VAL A 297 11.66 2.13 -13.90
CA VAL A 297 11.17 0.76 -13.73
C VAL A 297 10.60 0.24 -15.04
N VAL A 298 11.07 -0.92 -15.47
CA VAL A 298 10.56 -1.63 -16.65
C VAL A 298 9.74 -2.82 -16.18
N LEU A 299 8.43 -2.80 -16.45
CA LEU A 299 7.52 -3.91 -16.13
C LEU A 299 7.76 -5.04 -17.12
N SER A 300 8.15 -6.21 -16.64
CA SER A 300 8.56 -7.39 -17.39
C SER A 300 7.74 -8.60 -16.88
N TYR A 301 6.42 -8.54 -17.09
CA TYR A 301 5.48 -9.58 -16.68
C TYR A 301 5.17 -10.55 -17.83
N ASP A 302 4.56 -11.68 -17.52
CA ASP A 302 4.17 -12.69 -18.50
C ASP A 302 3.28 -12.09 -19.61
N SER A 303 3.40 -12.62 -20.82
CA SER A 303 2.64 -12.14 -22.00
C SER A 303 1.19 -12.64 -22.01
N ASP A 304 0.80 -13.56 -21.12
CA ASP A 304 -0.56 -14.08 -21.02
C ASP A 304 -1.55 -13.04 -20.44
N GLU A 305 -2.83 -13.39 -20.43
CA GLU A 305 -3.90 -12.50 -19.97
C GLU A 305 -3.72 -12.09 -18.48
N ALA A 306 -3.21 -13.01 -17.65
CA ALA A 306 -2.97 -12.75 -16.23
C ALA A 306 -1.85 -11.73 -16.04
N GLY A 307 -0.72 -11.90 -16.75
CA GLY A 307 0.41 -10.96 -16.73
C GLY A 307 0.05 -9.59 -17.31
N GLN A 308 -0.80 -9.54 -18.37
CA GLN A 308 -1.31 -8.27 -18.88
C GLN A 308 -2.23 -7.54 -17.88
N LYS A 309 -3.07 -8.27 -17.14
CA LYS A 309 -3.87 -7.69 -16.05
C LYS A 309 -2.98 -7.20 -14.90
N ALA A 310 -1.92 -7.95 -14.57
CA ALA A 310 -0.93 -7.55 -13.58
C ALA A 310 -0.17 -6.28 -14.01
N THR A 311 0.25 -6.19 -15.28
CA THR A 311 0.87 -4.99 -15.86
C THR A 311 -0.04 -3.78 -15.73
N ALA A 312 -1.33 -3.90 -16.09
CA ALA A 312 -2.28 -2.79 -16.00
C ALA A 312 -2.49 -2.31 -14.54
N ARG A 313 -2.56 -3.25 -13.58
CA ARG A 313 -2.65 -2.92 -12.14
C ARG A 313 -1.38 -2.23 -11.64
N SER A 314 -0.21 -2.75 -11.99
CA SER A 314 1.08 -2.15 -11.62
C SER A 314 1.24 -0.74 -12.19
N LEU A 315 0.88 -0.50 -13.45
CA LEU A 315 0.87 0.84 -14.05
C LEU A 315 -0.04 1.82 -13.30
N ALA A 316 -1.14 1.36 -12.72
CA ALA A 316 -2.01 2.21 -11.91
C ALA A 316 -1.34 2.60 -10.59
N MET A 317 -0.56 1.71 -9.97
CA MET A 317 0.19 1.99 -8.73
C MET A 317 1.30 3.04 -8.94
N PHE A 318 1.89 3.10 -10.14
CA PHE A 318 2.93 4.08 -10.47
C PHE A 318 2.39 5.44 -10.93
N THR A 319 1.07 5.63 -11.04
CA THR A 319 0.49 6.86 -11.63
C THR A 319 0.89 8.12 -10.88
N ASP A 320 1.01 8.05 -9.55
CA ASP A 320 1.37 9.18 -8.68
C ASP A 320 2.83 9.06 -8.14
N ALA A 321 3.60 8.09 -8.60
CA ALA A 321 5.00 7.93 -8.24
C ALA A 321 5.89 8.77 -9.18
N ASP A 322 6.88 9.44 -8.59
CA ASP A 322 7.87 10.22 -9.36
C ASP A 322 9.01 9.30 -9.86
N ILE A 323 8.65 8.44 -10.82
CA ILE A 323 9.57 7.49 -11.45
C ILE A 323 9.14 7.22 -12.89
N LYS A 324 10.10 7.05 -13.77
CA LYS A 324 9.83 6.64 -15.15
C LYS A 324 9.40 5.18 -15.17
N VAL A 325 8.33 4.88 -15.91
CA VAL A 325 7.87 3.50 -16.07
C VAL A 325 7.83 3.14 -17.53
N ARG A 326 8.28 1.93 -17.86
CA ARG A 326 8.19 1.34 -19.20
C ARG A 326 7.59 -0.05 -19.11
N VAL A 327 7.18 -0.59 -20.23
CA VAL A 327 6.57 -1.92 -20.35
C VAL A 327 7.28 -2.72 -21.42
N LEU A 328 7.69 -3.94 -21.08
CA LEU A 328 8.14 -4.93 -22.05
C LEU A 328 6.95 -5.71 -22.60
N SER A 329 7.04 -6.05 -23.89
CA SER A 329 6.11 -6.95 -24.56
C SER A 329 6.92 -7.99 -25.32
N TYR A 330 6.75 -9.25 -24.97
CA TYR A 330 7.46 -10.36 -25.58
C TYR A 330 6.71 -10.82 -26.84
N GLN A 331 7.44 -10.96 -27.95
CA GLN A 331 6.93 -11.64 -29.14
C GLN A 331 7.63 -12.99 -29.28
N GLY A 332 6.83 -14.06 -29.36
CA GLY A 332 7.34 -15.42 -29.54
C GLY A 332 7.95 -16.07 -28.29
N ALA A 333 7.72 -15.47 -27.10
CA ALA A 333 8.05 -16.04 -25.80
C ALA A 333 6.97 -15.65 -24.78
N LYS A 334 6.82 -16.46 -23.74
CA LYS A 334 5.83 -16.24 -22.70
C LYS A 334 6.32 -15.29 -21.61
N ASP A 335 7.56 -15.46 -21.20
CA ASP A 335 8.19 -14.79 -20.06
C ASP A 335 9.65 -14.41 -20.39
N PRO A 336 10.34 -13.62 -19.53
CA PRO A 336 11.73 -13.22 -19.79
C PRO A 336 12.71 -14.39 -19.82
N ASP A 337 12.51 -15.45 -19.01
CA ASP A 337 13.37 -16.64 -18.98
C ASP A 337 13.33 -17.36 -20.35
N GLU A 338 12.13 -17.60 -20.89
CA GLU A 338 11.94 -18.21 -22.21
C GLU A 338 12.52 -17.34 -23.32
N PHE A 339 12.30 -16.01 -23.25
CA PHE A 339 12.82 -15.09 -24.26
C PHE A 339 14.35 -15.12 -24.32
N ILE A 340 15.02 -15.05 -23.17
CA ILE A 340 16.48 -15.06 -23.10
C ILE A 340 17.04 -16.40 -23.59
N LYS A 341 16.44 -17.53 -23.22
CA LYS A 341 16.84 -18.87 -23.67
C LYS A 341 16.70 -19.03 -25.19
N LYS A 342 15.65 -18.46 -25.77
CA LYS A 342 15.35 -18.62 -27.22
C LYS A 342 16.12 -17.65 -28.09
N TYR A 343 16.29 -16.41 -27.64
CA TYR A 343 16.80 -15.31 -28.47
C TYR A 343 18.12 -14.70 -28.00
N GLY A 344 18.59 -15.09 -26.82
CA GLY A 344 19.83 -14.59 -26.24
C GLY A 344 19.68 -13.26 -25.47
N LYS A 345 20.69 -12.98 -24.64
CA LYS A 345 20.73 -11.80 -23.77
C LYS A 345 20.87 -10.48 -24.54
N GLU A 346 21.60 -10.49 -25.68
CA GLU A 346 21.80 -9.32 -26.52
C GLU A 346 20.46 -8.83 -27.10
N ARG A 347 19.64 -9.77 -27.57
CA ARG A 347 18.32 -9.44 -28.10
C ARG A 347 17.35 -9.00 -27.04
N PHE A 348 17.48 -9.54 -25.81
CA PHE A 348 16.74 -9.04 -24.66
C PHE A 348 17.16 -7.62 -24.26
N ALA A 349 18.46 -7.29 -24.30
CA ALA A 349 18.95 -5.92 -24.07
C ALA A 349 18.36 -4.93 -25.08
N MET A 350 18.33 -5.29 -26.37
CA MET A 350 17.68 -4.47 -27.42
C MET A 350 16.17 -4.29 -27.14
N LEU A 351 15.48 -5.36 -26.70
CA LEU A 351 14.06 -5.29 -26.33
C LEU A 351 13.86 -4.37 -25.13
N LEU A 352 14.74 -4.43 -24.14
CA LEU A 352 14.71 -3.59 -22.95
C LEU A 352 14.88 -2.11 -23.33
N ASP A 353 15.79 -1.79 -24.24
CA ASP A 353 15.99 -0.42 -24.73
C ASP A 353 14.81 0.07 -25.57
N GLY A 354 14.17 -0.79 -26.33
CA GLY A 354 12.96 -0.53 -27.10
C GLY A 354 11.65 -0.65 -26.30
N SER A 355 11.71 -0.76 -24.98
CA SER A 355 10.52 -0.91 -24.16
C SER A 355 9.55 0.27 -24.31
N ALA A 356 8.25 -0.05 -24.38
CA ALA A 356 7.20 0.94 -24.64
C ALA A 356 6.92 1.80 -23.39
N ASP A 357 6.57 3.06 -23.61
CA ASP A 357 5.98 3.85 -22.53
C ASP A 357 4.56 3.33 -22.19
N PRO A 358 4.02 3.69 -21.01
CA PRO A 358 2.71 3.23 -20.58
C PRO A 358 1.56 3.61 -21.53
N THR A 359 1.66 4.73 -22.22
CA THR A 359 0.64 5.19 -23.19
C THR A 359 0.66 4.32 -24.43
N GLU A 360 1.84 4.09 -24.99
CA GLU A 360 2.06 3.17 -26.12
C GLU A 360 1.51 1.77 -25.83
N PHE A 361 1.84 1.22 -24.67
CA PHE A 361 1.33 -0.09 -24.23
C PHE A 361 -0.20 -0.13 -24.17
N ARG A 362 -0.83 0.90 -23.58
CA ARG A 362 -2.29 0.98 -23.47
C ARG A 362 -2.95 1.13 -24.83
N LEU A 363 -2.38 1.93 -25.73
CA LEU A 363 -2.89 2.10 -27.10
C LEU A 363 -2.81 0.79 -27.89
N LYS A 364 -1.68 0.08 -27.85
CA LYS A 364 -1.55 -1.24 -28.51
C LYS A 364 -2.56 -2.24 -27.98
N LYS A 365 -2.76 -2.26 -26.66
CA LYS A 365 -3.74 -3.14 -26.02
C LYS A 365 -5.18 -2.79 -26.43
N ALA A 366 -5.52 -1.51 -26.50
CA ALA A 366 -6.83 -1.07 -26.95
C ALA A 366 -7.06 -1.45 -28.42
N ALA A 367 -6.07 -1.22 -29.30
CA ALA A 367 -6.15 -1.58 -30.71
C ALA A 367 -6.43 -3.08 -30.94
N ALA A 368 -5.85 -3.94 -30.10
CA ALA A 368 -6.04 -5.40 -30.21
C ALA A 368 -7.49 -5.87 -29.96
N ASN A 369 -8.35 -5.04 -29.36
CA ASN A 369 -9.75 -5.37 -29.09
C ASN A 369 -10.69 -5.07 -30.27
N TYR A 370 -10.20 -4.44 -31.33
CA TYR A 370 -11.02 -3.95 -32.43
C TYR A 370 -10.49 -4.40 -33.79
N ASP A 371 -11.39 -4.67 -34.74
CA ASP A 371 -10.99 -4.83 -36.15
C ASP A 371 -10.84 -3.44 -36.80
N LEU A 372 -9.59 -3.01 -36.98
CA LEU A 372 -9.28 -1.70 -37.55
C LEU A 372 -9.54 -1.62 -39.07
N ARG A 373 -9.92 -2.70 -39.72
CA ARG A 373 -10.36 -2.70 -41.12
C ARG A 373 -11.79 -2.23 -41.25
N ASP A 374 -12.60 -2.44 -40.21
CA ASP A 374 -13.97 -1.95 -40.13
C ASP A 374 -14.06 -0.52 -39.58
N SER A 375 -15.00 0.27 -40.14
CA SER A 375 -15.21 1.67 -39.73
C SER A 375 -15.68 1.79 -38.29
N ALA A 376 -16.56 0.88 -37.83
CA ALA A 376 -17.05 0.88 -36.45
C ALA A 376 -15.93 0.50 -35.47
N GLY A 377 -15.09 -0.49 -35.85
CA GLY A 377 -13.91 -0.87 -35.07
C GLY A 377 -12.93 0.28 -34.91
N ARG A 378 -12.62 1.01 -36.00
CA ARG A 378 -11.76 2.20 -35.95
C ARG A 378 -12.31 3.31 -35.05
N LEU A 379 -13.61 3.58 -35.11
CA LEU A 379 -14.25 4.61 -34.27
C LEU A 379 -14.25 4.22 -32.79
N ASN A 380 -14.53 2.98 -32.47
CA ASN A 380 -14.48 2.47 -31.09
C ASN A 380 -13.06 2.49 -30.53
N TYR A 381 -12.09 2.04 -31.31
CA TYR A 381 -10.67 2.17 -30.95
C TYR A 381 -10.27 3.62 -30.70
N LEU A 382 -10.65 4.53 -31.60
CA LEU A 382 -10.34 5.96 -31.45
C LEU A 382 -10.92 6.56 -30.17
N LYS A 383 -12.13 6.18 -29.79
CA LYS A 383 -12.74 6.61 -28.54
C LYS A 383 -11.93 6.17 -27.32
N ASP A 384 -11.57 4.88 -27.25
CA ASP A 384 -10.73 4.36 -26.18
C ASP A 384 -9.34 4.98 -26.16
N ALA A 385 -8.75 5.21 -27.33
CA ALA A 385 -7.46 5.85 -27.49
C ALA A 385 -7.46 7.31 -26.98
N ILE A 386 -8.51 8.06 -27.27
CA ILE A 386 -8.69 9.43 -26.77
C ILE A 386 -8.78 9.43 -25.24
N ASP A 387 -9.53 8.49 -24.64
CA ASP A 387 -9.62 8.35 -23.19
C ASP A 387 -8.27 7.99 -22.55
N ILE A 388 -7.46 7.16 -23.24
CA ILE A 388 -6.08 6.83 -22.79
C ILE A 388 -5.20 8.09 -22.83
N LEU A 389 -5.25 8.86 -23.91
CA LEU A 389 -4.43 10.07 -24.09
C LEU A 389 -4.87 11.24 -23.18
N ALA A 390 -6.13 11.25 -22.75
CA ALA A 390 -6.66 12.25 -21.83
C ALA A 390 -6.28 11.98 -20.35
N ARG A 391 -5.60 10.85 -20.06
CA ARG A 391 -5.20 10.52 -18.67
C ARG A 391 -4.13 11.47 -18.15
N LYS A 392 -4.10 11.60 -16.80
CA LYS A 392 -3.04 12.31 -16.08
C LYS A 392 -1.68 11.67 -16.40
N GLY A 393 -0.66 12.50 -16.59
CA GLY A 393 0.72 12.05 -16.90
C GLY A 393 1.06 12.01 -18.40
N VAL A 394 0.10 12.07 -19.32
CA VAL A 394 0.39 12.23 -20.75
C VAL A 394 0.68 13.69 -21.08
N THR A 395 1.89 14.01 -21.54
CA THR A 395 2.27 15.39 -21.88
C THR A 395 1.55 15.92 -23.12
N PRO A 396 1.39 17.25 -23.26
CA PRO A 396 0.79 17.84 -24.48
C PRO A 396 1.53 17.43 -25.76
N THR A 397 2.87 17.37 -25.72
CA THR A 397 3.68 16.94 -26.87
C THR A 397 3.43 15.47 -27.23
N ALA A 398 3.35 14.58 -26.23
CA ALA A 398 3.01 13.18 -26.46
C ALA A 398 1.62 13.03 -27.07
N ARG A 399 0.63 13.81 -26.59
CA ARG A 399 -0.72 13.83 -27.15
C ARG A 399 -0.73 14.22 -28.63
N ASP A 400 0.04 15.23 -29.01
CA ASP A 400 0.13 15.68 -30.40
C ASP A 400 0.74 14.61 -31.32
N VAL A 401 1.82 13.95 -30.85
CA VAL A 401 2.48 12.86 -31.59
C VAL A 401 1.54 11.67 -31.76
N TYR A 402 0.89 11.22 -30.67
CA TYR A 402 -0.06 10.10 -30.73
C TYR A 402 -1.32 10.43 -31.54
N ALA A 403 -1.81 11.68 -31.51
CA ALA A 403 -2.93 12.11 -32.35
C ALA A 403 -2.58 12.02 -33.84
N GLY A 404 -1.36 12.36 -34.24
CA GLY A 404 -0.87 12.16 -35.60
C GLY A 404 -0.90 10.69 -36.01
N ARG A 405 -0.37 9.81 -35.19
CA ARG A 405 -0.39 8.36 -35.43
C ARG A 405 -1.83 7.80 -35.49
N LEU A 406 -2.70 8.18 -34.57
CA LEU A 406 -4.10 7.76 -34.59
C LEU A 406 -4.82 8.23 -35.85
N ALA A 407 -4.48 9.41 -36.39
CA ALA A 407 -5.01 9.90 -37.66
C ALA A 407 -4.62 8.98 -38.82
N GLU A 408 -3.38 8.52 -38.88
CA GLU A 408 -2.91 7.55 -39.87
C GLU A 408 -3.59 6.18 -39.74
N GLU A 409 -3.71 5.67 -38.50
CA GLU A 409 -4.29 4.35 -38.22
C GLU A 409 -5.81 4.30 -38.45
N THR A 410 -6.53 5.39 -38.18
CA THR A 410 -8.02 5.41 -38.22
C THR A 410 -8.60 6.10 -39.45
N GLY A 411 -7.81 6.90 -40.15
CA GLY A 411 -8.27 7.76 -41.26
C GLY A 411 -9.05 9.00 -40.81
N VAL A 412 -9.07 9.32 -39.54
CA VAL A 412 -9.73 10.51 -38.97
C VAL A 412 -8.74 11.66 -38.91
N GLY A 413 -9.14 12.86 -39.31
CA GLY A 413 -8.25 14.02 -39.32
C GLY A 413 -7.69 14.35 -37.93
N LYS A 414 -6.37 14.56 -37.81
CA LYS A 414 -5.65 14.87 -36.55
C LYS A 414 -6.34 16.02 -35.77
N LYS A 415 -6.84 17.04 -36.48
CA LYS A 415 -7.55 18.18 -35.84
C LYS A 415 -8.80 17.74 -35.08
N ALA A 416 -9.63 16.88 -35.66
CA ALA A 416 -10.83 16.35 -35.02
C ALA A 416 -10.49 15.51 -33.78
N ILE A 417 -9.42 14.69 -33.85
CA ILE A 417 -8.92 13.91 -32.71
C ILE A 417 -8.48 14.81 -31.57
N LEU A 418 -7.73 15.88 -31.85
CA LEU A 418 -7.27 16.84 -30.84
C LEU A 418 -8.43 17.64 -30.23
N GLU A 419 -9.42 18.03 -31.02
CA GLU A 419 -10.63 18.71 -30.51
C GLU A 419 -11.41 17.80 -29.55
N GLN A 420 -11.70 16.57 -29.96
CA GLN A 420 -12.39 15.60 -29.10
C GLN A 420 -11.59 15.28 -27.82
N MET A 421 -10.27 15.14 -27.90
CA MET A 421 -9.40 14.95 -26.75
C MET A 421 -9.43 16.15 -25.80
N ASN A 422 -9.43 17.37 -26.33
CA ASN A 422 -9.57 18.59 -25.52
C ASN A 422 -10.91 18.66 -24.79
N ASP A 423 -12.00 18.20 -25.40
CA ASP A 423 -13.31 18.14 -24.74
C ASP A 423 -13.32 17.13 -23.60
N VAL A 424 -12.71 15.94 -23.78
CA VAL A 424 -12.53 14.95 -22.71
C VAL A 424 -11.67 15.53 -21.58
N LEU A 425 -10.56 16.18 -21.89
CA LEU A 425 -9.69 16.84 -20.91
C LEU A 425 -10.42 17.93 -20.11
N ARG A 426 -11.19 18.79 -20.79
CA ARG A 426 -12.00 19.84 -20.16
C ARG A 426 -13.06 19.24 -19.23
N SER A 427 -13.72 18.17 -19.68
CA SER A 427 -14.74 17.48 -18.89
C SER A 427 -14.13 16.84 -17.63
N THR A 428 -12.97 16.18 -17.77
CA THR A 428 -12.22 15.59 -16.66
C THR A 428 -11.73 16.66 -15.69
N GLN A 429 -11.13 17.76 -16.19
CA GLN A 429 -10.71 18.88 -15.35
C GLN A 429 -11.88 19.57 -14.62
N ARG A 430 -13.05 19.71 -15.28
CA ARG A 430 -14.26 20.23 -14.62
C ARG A 430 -14.77 19.29 -13.54
N ARG A 431 -14.69 17.98 -13.77
CA ARG A 431 -15.06 16.95 -12.79
C ARG A 431 -14.09 16.94 -11.62
N ASP A 432 -12.79 17.01 -11.88
CA ASP A 432 -11.74 17.07 -10.86
C ASP A 432 -11.82 18.39 -10.07
N ARG A 433 -11.99 19.54 -10.74
CA ARG A 433 -12.25 20.83 -10.06
C ARG A 433 -13.54 20.83 -9.24
N ARG A 434 -14.62 20.19 -9.73
CA ARG A 434 -15.85 20.03 -8.95
C ARG A 434 -15.64 19.09 -7.76
N LYS A 435 -14.80 18.06 -7.92
CA LYS A 435 -14.40 17.19 -6.84
C LYS A 435 -13.51 17.95 -5.85
N GLU A 436 -12.48 18.65 -6.32
CA GLU A 436 -11.62 19.52 -5.51
C GLU A 436 -12.42 20.65 -4.84
N GLN A 437 -13.36 21.28 -5.55
CA GLN A 437 -14.26 22.31 -4.97
C GLN A 437 -15.24 21.72 -3.97
N ARG A 438 -15.72 20.49 -4.18
CA ARG A 438 -16.49 19.75 -3.17
C ARG A 438 -15.60 19.38 -1.99
N ASP A 439 -14.40 18.91 -2.25
CA ASP A 439 -13.42 18.57 -1.24
C ASP A 439 -12.93 19.84 -0.49
N LEU A 440 -12.81 21.00 -1.18
CA LEU A 440 -12.47 22.31 -0.62
C LEU A 440 -13.68 23.03 0.02
N ALA A 441 -14.88 22.93 -0.55
CA ALA A 441 -16.12 23.45 0.05
C ALA A 441 -16.54 22.63 1.27
N GLY A 442 -16.16 21.33 1.31
CA GLY A 442 -16.19 20.50 2.50
C GLY A 442 -15.17 20.93 3.57
N GLN A 443 -14.13 21.70 3.19
CA GLN A 443 -13.13 22.27 4.13
C GLN A 443 -13.60 23.59 4.80
N GLY A 444 -14.61 24.24 4.25
CA GLY A 444 -15.20 25.49 4.80
C GLY A 444 -16.52 25.28 5.52
N ASN A 445 -17.21 24.19 5.27
CA ASN A 445 -18.43 23.77 5.95
C ASN A 445 -18.32 22.27 6.20
N ALA A 446 -18.57 21.86 7.42
CA ALA A 446 -18.53 20.51 7.98
C ALA A 446 -19.38 19.45 7.20
N ALA A 447 -19.09 19.18 5.93
CA ALA A 447 -19.97 18.40 5.09
C ALA A 447 -19.22 17.54 4.06
N ASP A 448 -18.35 16.61 4.46
CA ASP A 448 -18.02 15.49 3.60
C ASP A 448 -17.77 14.21 4.40
N ILE A 449 -18.85 13.75 4.99
CA ILE A 449 -18.99 12.33 5.32
C ILE A 449 -19.78 11.75 4.15
N ARG A 450 -19.18 10.83 3.39
CA ARG A 450 -19.94 9.89 2.58
C ARG A 450 -20.68 8.92 3.51
N VAL A 451 -21.76 9.41 4.11
CA VAL A 451 -22.81 8.54 4.61
C VAL A 451 -23.50 8.00 3.36
N PRO A 452 -23.70 6.69 3.21
CA PRO A 452 -24.52 6.16 2.13
C PRO A 452 -25.84 6.92 2.11
N TYR A 453 -26.21 7.47 0.96
CA TYR A 453 -27.39 8.31 0.79
C TYR A 453 -28.66 7.47 0.95
N SER A 454 -29.08 7.29 2.19
CA SER A 454 -30.37 6.70 2.54
C SER A 454 -30.99 7.50 3.67
N ALA A 455 -31.99 8.29 3.34
CA ALA A 455 -33.01 8.91 4.20
C ALA A 455 -32.49 9.52 5.54
N GLY A 456 -32.16 10.82 5.54
CA GLY A 456 -31.83 11.59 6.74
C GLY A 456 -30.57 12.47 6.65
N GLY A 457 -30.15 12.86 5.43
CA GLY A 457 -28.84 13.44 5.11
C GLY A 457 -28.35 14.61 5.98
N ASP A 458 -29.21 15.57 6.30
CA ASP A 458 -28.77 16.78 7.03
C ASP A 458 -28.57 16.54 8.54
N ALA A 459 -29.39 15.69 9.16
CA ALA A 459 -29.26 15.37 10.58
C ALA A 459 -28.04 14.48 10.88
N ALA A 460 -27.73 13.52 9.99
CA ALA A 460 -26.56 12.65 10.13
C ALA A 460 -25.23 13.39 9.90
N LEU A 461 -25.22 14.36 8.99
CA LEU A 461 -24.06 15.24 8.74
C LEU A 461 -23.81 16.17 9.95
N GLY A 462 -24.88 16.69 10.56
CA GLY A 462 -24.80 17.49 11.78
C GLY A 462 -24.26 16.72 12.98
N ALA A 463 -24.69 15.44 13.13
CA ALA A 463 -24.24 14.57 14.22
C ALA A 463 -22.75 14.17 14.08
N ALA A 464 -22.30 13.85 12.88
CA ALA A 464 -20.90 13.53 12.67
C ALA A 464 -19.97 14.74 12.85
N SER A 465 -20.43 15.95 12.50
CA SER A 465 -19.73 17.20 12.83
C SER A 465 -19.66 17.40 14.35
N ALA A 466 -20.77 17.21 15.08
CA ALA A 466 -20.82 17.32 16.53
C ALA A 466 -19.90 16.31 17.22
N GLY A 467 -19.83 15.06 16.71
CA GLY A 467 -18.92 14.04 17.23
C GLY A 467 -17.45 14.43 17.11
N ARG A 468 -17.02 15.00 15.97
CA ARG A 468 -15.65 15.51 15.80
C ARG A 468 -15.36 16.68 16.73
N GLN A 469 -16.28 17.61 16.86
CA GLN A 469 -16.13 18.75 17.76
C GLN A 469 -16.03 18.30 19.22
N LEU A 470 -16.77 17.25 19.61
CA LEU A 470 -16.69 16.65 20.93
C LEU A 470 -15.32 15.98 21.18
N ILE A 471 -14.81 15.20 20.21
CA ILE A 471 -13.47 14.62 20.28
C ILE A 471 -12.41 15.72 20.43
N ALA A 472 -12.50 16.80 19.64
CA ALA A 472 -11.58 17.93 19.72
C ALA A 472 -11.64 18.62 21.10
N ALA A 473 -12.84 18.81 21.64
CA ALA A 473 -13.04 19.38 22.98
C ALA A 473 -12.35 18.56 24.08
N LEU A 474 -12.48 17.23 24.02
CA LEU A 474 -11.88 16.33 25.00
C LEU A 474 -10.35 16.22 24.87
N LEU A 475 -9.80 16.41 23.69
CA LEU A 475 -8.35 16.50 23.50
C LEU A 475 -7.75 17.80 24.05
N GLN A 476 -8.50 18.91 23.97
CA GLN A 476 -8.07 20.22 24.50
C GLN A 476 -8.31 20.37 26.00
N SER A 477 -9.37 19.75 26.51
CA SER A 477 -9.83 19.88 27.88
C SER A 477 -10.16 18.50 28.47
N PRO A 478 -9.15 17.68 28.80
CA PRO A 478 -9.37 16.33 29.34
C PRO A 478 -10.13 16.30 30.66
N GLU A 479 -10.09 17.38 31.41
CA GLU A 479 -10.84 17.53 32.68
C GLU A 479 -12.36 17.46 32.49
N LYS A 480 -12.85 17.63 31.27
CA LYS A 480 -14.29 17.53 30.95
C LYS A 480 -14.74 16.09 30.60
N ILE A 481 -13.82 15.14 30.52
CA ILE A 481 -14.14 13.73 30.20
C ILE A 481 -15.19 13.13 31.13
N PRO A 482 -15.11 13.29 32.48
CA PRO A 482 -16.13 12.74 33.37
C PRO A 482 -17.53 13.30 33.09
N TYR A 483 -17.63 14.58 32.80
CA TYR A 483 -18.88 15.25 32.46
C TYR A 483 -19.50 14.71 31.15
N VAL A 484 -18.71 14.59 30.12
CA VAL A 484 -19.17 14.07 28.83
C VAL A 484 -19.56 12.60 28.94
N ARG A 485 -18.79 11.79 29.66
CA ARG A 485 -19.05 10.36 29.84
C ARG A 485 -20.38 10.05 30.50
N GLN A 486 -20.83 10.89 31.43
CA GLN A 486 -22.12 10.74 32.11
C GLN A 486 -23.32 11.05 31.20
N ARG A 487 -23.14 11.88 30.18
CA ARG A 487 -24.22 12.42 29.36
C ARG A 487 -24.22 11.89 27.94
N LEU A 488 -23.09 11.39 27.44
CA LEU A 488 -22.96 10.91 26.06
C LEU A 488 -23.65 9.56 25.92
N ASN A 489 -24.66 9.51 25.04
CA ASN A 489 -25.16 8.25 24.52
C ASN A 489 -24.24 7.77 23.38
N MET A 490 -23.44 6.73 23.62
CA MET A 490 -22.48 6.22 22.64
C MET A 490 -23.16 5.69 21.36
N ASP A 491 -24.40 5.19 21.44
CA ASP A 491 -25.17 4.71 20.29
C ASP A 491 -25.68 5.84 19.39
N ALA A 492 -25.68 7.09 19.90
CA ALA A 492 -26.01 8.27 19.13
C ALA A 492 -24.83 8.79 18.27
N VAL A 493 -23.62 8.29 18.52
CA VAL A 493 -22.43 8.62 17.72
C VAL A 493 -22.48 7.85 16.41
N VAL A 494 -22.71 8.55 15.32
CA VAL A 494 -23.09 8.00 14.01
C VAL A 494 -22.02 7.11 13.35
N LEU A 495 -20.73 7.40 13.55
CA LEU A 495 -19.63 6.67 12.93
C LEU A 495 -18.96 5.72 13.93
N PRO A 496 -18.81 4.43 13.58
CA PRO A 496 -18.12 3.44 14.42
C PRO A 496 -16.69 3.87 14.77
N GLU A 497 -15.99 4.50 13.84
CA GLU A 497 -14.63 5.00 14.02
C GLU A 497 -14.55 6.12 15.09
N MET A 498 -15.58 6.96 15.17
CA MET A 498 -15.69 7.99 16.23
C MET A 498 -16.03 7.38 17.59
N GLN A 499 -16.87 6.32 17.60
CA GLN A 499 -17.16 5.58 18.86
C GLN A 499 -15.87 4.97 19.40
N GLU A 500 -15.04 4.36 18.54
CA GLU A 500 -13.74 3.81 18.94
C GLU A 500 -12.80 4.90 19.46
N ALA A 501 -12.73 6.04 18.78
CA ALA A 501 -11.93 7.19 19.22
C ALA A 501 -12.35 7.70 20.60
N LEU A 502 -13.65 7.87 20.84
CA LEU A 502 -14.17 8.30 22.15
C LEU A 502 -13.93 7.26 23.25
N ARG A 503 -14.08 5.95 22.95
CA ARG A 503 -13.73 4.88 23.89
C ARG A 503 -12.25 4.89 24.26
N ALA A 504 -11.36 5.13 23.28
CA ALA A 504 -9.93 5.25 23.53
C ALA A 504 -9.59 6.48 24.40
N ILE A 505 -10.23 7.63 24.15
CA ILE A 505 -10.10 8.84 24.98
C ILE A 505 -10.54 8.53 26.43
N PHE A 506 -11.67 7.85 26.62
CA PHE A 506 -12.13 7.48 27.97
C PHE A 506 -11.20 6.48 28.64
N ARG A 507 -10.63 5.53 27.89
CA ARG A 507 -9.63 4.58 28.41
C ARG A 507 -8.35 5.28 28.83
N CYS A 508 -7.86 6.26 28.07
CA CYS A 508 -6.71 7.07 28.52
C CYS A 508 -6.97 7.72 29.87
N ALA A 509 -8.18 8.27 30.09
CA ALA A 509 -8.54 8.87 31.38
C ALA A 509 -8.62 7.83 32.53
N ASP A 510 -9.17 6.63 32.25
CA ASP A 510 -9.27 5.54 33.24
C ASP A 510 -7.89 5.00 33.65
N GLU A 511 -6.97 4.89 32.69
CA GLU A 511 -5.60 4.39 32.88
C GLU A 511 -4.61 5.50 33.32
N GLN A 512 -5.10 6.71 33.60
CA GLN A 512 -4.31 7.89 33.95
C GLN A 512 -3.23 8.23 32.92
N LEU A 513 -3.47 7.88 31.66
CA LEU A 513 -2.59 8.22 30.53
C LEU A 513 -2.92 9.64 30.02
N PRO A 514 -1.93 10.37 29.50
CA PRO A 514 -2.21 11.68 28.91
C PRO A 514 -3.10 11.53 27.67
N VAL A 515 -4.17 12.31 27.62
CA VAL A 515 -5.13 12.31 26.50
C VAL A 515 -4.56 13.15 25.36
N ASN A 516 -3.71 12.54 24.55
CA ASN A 516 -3.06 13.17 23.42
C ASN A 516 -2.96 12.20 22.23
N ILE A 517 -2.53 12.71 21.07
CA ILE A 517 -2.40 11.94 19.84
C ILE A 517 -1.47 10.74 20.00
N THR A 518 -0.36 10.90 20.69
CA THR A 518 0.63 9.84 20.89
C THR A 518 0.07 8.65 21.65
N SER A 519 -0.71 8.91 22.72
CA SER A 519 -1.38 7.85 23.49
C SER A 519 -2.48 7.16 22.65
N LEU A 520 -3.26 7.93 21.91
CA LEU A 520 -4.35 7.39 21.09
C LEU A 520 -3.83 6.57 19.89
N GLN A 521 -2.71 6.92 19.30
CA GLN A 521 -2.07 6.16 18.19
C GLN A 521 -1.64 4.75 18.59
N GLN A 522 -1.42 4.50 19.87
CA GLN A 522 -1.07 3.16 20.37
C GLN A 522 -2.30 2.28 20.60
N MET A 523 -3.47 2.90 20.71
CA MET A 523 -4.73 2.22 21.01
C MET A 523 -5.66 2.10 19.81
N LEU A 524 -5.44 2.90 18.77
CA LEU A 524 -6.34 3.04 17.61
C LEU A 524 -5.66 2.63 16.32
N ASP A 525 -6.44 1.95 15.49
CA ASP A 525 -6.08 1.67 14.09
C ASP A 525 -6.16 2.95 13.23
N ASP A 526 -5.68 2.87 11.97
CA ASP A 526 -5.58 4.01 11.04
C ASP A 526 -6.92 4.76 10.83
N LYS A 527 -8.07 4.05 10.80
CA LYS A 527 -9.39 4.66 10.54
C LYS A 527 -9.93 5.48 11.70
N PRO A 528 -10.03 4.97 12.95
CA PRO A 528 -10.41 5.76 14.10
C PRO A 528 -9.43 6.91 14.36
N MET A 529 -8.13 6.69 14.17
CA MET A 529 -7.11 7.71 14.32
C MET A 529 -7.27 8.85 13.31
N ALA A 530 -7.71 8.56 12.09
CA ALA A 530 -8.03 9.58 11.08
C ALA A 530 -9.16 10.51 11.54
N GLU A 531 -10.17 10.00 12.28
CA GLU A 531 -11.24 10.84 12.83
C GLU A 531 -10.73 11.72 13.98
N VAL A 532 -9.85 11.23 14.85
CA VAL A 532 -9.18 12.03 15.89
C VAL A 532 -8.40 13.19 15.25
N ASN A 533 -7.64 12.91 14.21
CA ASN A 533 -6.83 13.92 13.51
C ASN A 533 -7.71 14.95 12.77
N ARG A 534 -8.83 14.53 12.18
CA ARG A 534 -9.83 15.45 11.58
C ARG A 534 -10.48 16.34 12.63
N ALA A 535 -10.82 15.79 13.80
CA ALA A 535 -11.38 16.53 14.91
C ALA A 535 -10.44 17.65 15.37
N GLN A 536 -9.14 17.34 15.48
CA GLN A 536 -8.12 18.32 15.88
C GLN A 536 -7.98 19.45 14.85
N ALA A 537 -8.05 19.14 13.56
CA ALA A 537 -7.95 20.13 12.47
C ALA A 537 -9.13 21.11 12.44
N VAL A 538 -10.31 20.69 12.88
CA VAL A 538 -11.54 21.53 12.88
C VAL A 538 -11.51 22.61 13.97
N ASN A 539 -10.88 22.38 15.10
CA ASN A 539 -10.92 23.26 16.28
C ASN A 539 -9.62 24.02 16.60
N ALA A 540 -8.70 24.12 15.67
CA ALA A 540 -7.45 24.84 15.88
C ALA A 540 -7.72 26.36 16.06
N GLY A 541 -8.04 26.82 17.27
CA GLY A 541 -8.02 28.23 17.58
C GLY A 541 -9.13 28.83 18.47
N HIS A 542 -10.13 28.08 18.91
CA HIS A 542 -11.15 28.61 19.82
C HIS A 542 -11.19 27.83 21.15
N PRO A 543 -11.08 28.50 22.32
CA PRO A 543 -11.34 27.86 23.61
C PRO A 543 -12.80 27.45 23.70
N LEU A 544 -13.06 26.18 23.94
CA LEU A 544 -14.40 25.60 24.03
C LEU A 544 -15.02 25.87 25.38
N GLN A 545 -16.22 26.44 25.39
CA GLN A 545 -17.02 26.68 26.60
C GLN A 545 -17.86 25.44 26.95
N GLN A 546 -18.40 25.38 28.14
CA GLN A 546 -19.26 24.28 28.58
C GLN A 546 -20.53 24.16 27.70
N GLU A 547 -21.08 25.29 27.31
CA GLU A 547 -22.26 25.42 26.46
C GLU A 547 -22.05 24.81 25.06
N ASP A 548 -20.84 24.86 24.53
CA ASP A 548 -20.49 24.22 23.25
C ASP A 548 -20.58 22.69 23.34
N ILE A 549 -20.10 22.13 24.45
CA ILE A 549 -20.16 20.68 24.70
C ILE A 549 -21.61 20.22 24.82
N ASP A 550 -22.44 20.95 25.56
CA ASP A 550 -23.86 20.65 25.72
C ASP A 550 -24.59 20.68 24.37
N MET A 551 -24.30 21.66 23.53
CA MET A 551 -24.83 21.74 22.16
C MET A 551 -24.40 20.53 21.30
N TYR A 552 -23.15 20.05 21.42
CA TYR A 552 -22.70 18.89 20.69
C TYR A 552 -23.37 17.60 21.15
N LEU A 553 -23.55 17.41 22.46
CA LEU A 553 -24.27 16.29 23.02
C LEU A 553 -25.75 16.29 22.58
N GLU A 554 -26.41 17.43 22.62
CA GLU A 554 -27.81 17.58 22.17
C GLU A 554 -27.96 17.27 20.66
N ARG A 555 -27.01 17.69 19.83
CA ARG A 555 -27.01 17.36 18.40
C ARG A 555 -26.79 15.87 18.12
N LEU A 556 -26.00 15.19 18.94
CA LEU A 556 -25.81 13.74 18.85
C LEU A 556 -27.09 13.00 19.24
N ASP A 557 -27.74 13.38 20.37
CA ASP A 557 -28.96 12.74 20.87
C ASP A 557 -30.17 12.95 19.92
N ASN A 558 -30.23 14.07 19.23
CA ASN A 558 -31.28 14.36 18.24
C ASN A 558 -31.08 13.64 16.88
N ALA A 559 -29.95 12.98 16.67
CA ALA A 559 -29.69 12.20 15.49
C ALA A 559 -30.31 10.81 15.62
N LYS A 560 -31.28 10.45 14.77
CA LYS A 560 -31.88 9.10 14.78
C LYS A 560 -30.83 8.03 14.48
N PRO A 561 -30.67 6.99 15.31
CA PRO A 561 -29.72 5.92 15.07
C PRO A 561 -30.03 5.16 13.78
N ILE A 562 -29.00 4.93 12.95
CA ILE A 562 -29.10 4.22 11.65
C ILE A 562 -29.63 2.79 11.82
N SER A 563 -29.48 2.16 12.99
CA SER A 563 -29.93 0.80 13.28
C SER A 563 -31.45 0.56 13.25
N GLN A 564 -32.26 1.61 13.32
CA GLN A 564 -33.74 1.47 13.25
C GLN A 564 -34.32 1.59 11.84
N THR A 565 -33.53 2.00 10.84
CA THR A 565 -34.00 2.23 9.47
C THR A 565 -33.76 1.03 8.53
N VAL A 566 -32.99 0.01 8.94
CA VAL A 566 -32.57 -1.11 8.04
C VAL A 566 -33.16 -2.48 8.42
N LYS A 567 -33.97 -2.59 9.47
CA LYS A 567 -34.67 -3.85 9.75
C LYS A 567 -36.09 -3.80 9.19
N GLY A 568 -36.28 -4.38 7.98
CA GLY A 568 -37.60 -4.84 7.52
C GLY A 568 -38.20 -4.17 6.30
N THR A 569 -37.43 -3.73 5.30
CA THR A 569 -38.00 -3.40 3.98
C THR A 569 -37.62 -4.46 2.96
N THR A 570 -38.60 -5.15 2.41
CA THR A 570 -38.45 -5.98 1.20
C THR A 570 -38.26 -5.07 -0.02
N ASP A 571 -37.62 -5.58 -1.10
CA ASP A 571 -37.35 -4.82 -2.34
C ASP A 571 -38.60 -4.13 -2.92
N ASP A 572 -39.79 -4.71 -2.77
CA ASP A 572 -41.08 -4.14 -3.20
C ASP A 572 -41.48 -2.88 -2.39
N GLN A 573 -41.18 -2.82 -1.11
CA GLN A 573 -41.43 -1.63 -0.29
C GLN A 573 -40.48 -0.49 -0.60
N PHE A 574 -39.24 -0.82 -1.00
CA PHE A 574 -38.25 0.15 -1.46
C PHE A 574 -38.66 0.78 -2.80
N LEU A 575 -39.10 -0.02 -3.78
CA LEU A 575 -39.58 0.44 -5.08
C LEU A 575 -40.85 1.27 -4.96
N SER A 576 -41.77 0.91 -4.05
CA SER A 576 -42.99 1.68 -3.77
C SER A 576 -42.69 3.04 -3.13
N ALA A 577 -41.75 3.14 -2.20
CA ALA A 577 -41.31 4.40 -1.58
C ALA A 577 -40.58 5.30 -2.60
N PHE A 578 -39.79 4.73 -3.49
CA PHE A 578 -39.08 5.43 -4.56
C PHE A 578 -40.03 6.01 -5.61
N SER A 579 -41.10 5.28 -5.96
CA SER A 579 -42.13 5.77 -6.88
C SER A 579 -42.96 6.92 -6.30
N LYS A 580 -43.23 6.91 -4.98
CA LYS A 580 -43.91 8.01 -4.28
C LYS A 580 -43.07 9.31 -4.26
N LEU A 581 -41.79 9.20 -3.95
CA LEU A 581 -40.85 10.34 -3.96
C LEU A 581 -40.67 10.96 -5.35
N ARG A 582 -40.77 10.14 -6.40
CA ARG A 582 -40.69 10.59 -7.79
C ARG A 582 -41.93 11.38 -8.22
N LYS A 583 -43.11 10.97 -7.75
CA LYS A 583 -44.40 11.70 -7.99
C LYS A 583 -44.46 13.05 -7.26
N GLU A 584 -43.89 13.14 -6.06
CA GLU A 584 -43.83 14.38 -5.30
C GLU A 584 -42.86 15.44 -5.88
N LYS A 585 -41.87 15.00 -6.69
CA LYS A 585 -40.89 15.91 -7.34
C LYS A 585 -41.18 16.23 -8.81
N GLY A 586 -42.36 15.88 -9.36
CA GLY A 586 -42.85 16.36 -10.66
C GLY A 586 -42.07 15.87 -11.89
N ALA A 587 -41.39 14.68 -11.83
CA ALA A 587 -40.70 14.10 -12.96
C ALA A 587 -41.61 13.11 -13.70
N ALA A 588 -41.85 13.30 -15.02
CA ALA A 588 -42.65 12.44 -15.88
C ALA A 588 -42.03 11.02 -16.00
N ASP A 589 -42.93 10.01 -16.11
CA ASP A 589 -42.54 8.60 -16.32
C ASP A 589 -41.87 8.40 -17.69
N PRO A 590 -40.87 7.54 -17.79
CA PRO A 590 -40.30 7.12 -19.06
C PRO A 590 -41.32 6.21 -19.82
N PRO A 591 -41.33 6.22 -21.17
CA PRO A 591 -42.25 5.40 -21.94
C PRO A 591 -42.00 3.91 -21.68
N GLN A 592 -43.11 3.17 -21.52
CA GLN A 592 -43.11 1.72 -21.46
C GLN A 592 -42.69 1.17 -22.83
N SER A 593 -41.64 0.37 -22.85
CA SER A 593 -41.28 -0.44 -24.04
C SER A 593 -42.14 -1.69 -24.08
N ASP A 594 -42.87 -1.84 -25.20
CA ASP A 594 -43.53 -3.10 -25.60
C ASP A 594 -42.49 -4.21 -25.87
#